data_1f2cc6155f80065691ea487ebb553c2b
#
_entry.id   1f2cc6155f80065691ea487ebb553c2b
#
_cell.length_a   1.000
_cell.length_b   1.000
_cell.length_c   1.000
_cell.angle_alpha   90.00
_cell.angle_beta   90.00
_cell.angle_gamma   90.00
#
_symmetry.space_group_name_H-M   'P 1'
#
loop_
_entity.id
_entity.type
_entity.pdbx_description
1 polymer ?
#
loop_
_entity_poly.entity_id
_entity_poly.type
_entity_poly.pdbx_seq_one_letter_code
_entity_poly.pdbx_strand_id
1 'polypeptide(L)'
;MNIKTPSTPRGFNRRKFLCSSAIVSAAASLPMTALAQGRRVENVGLQLYTLRNEMSQDFEGTLAKVADLGFKEMEFAGYFGRSASEVRRTLDQNGMTSPAAHIQLQALRDDLEGEVERAAILGQKFIVVPILPANQRTISEYQRTADYLNRAGE
;
A
#
# COMPACT_ATOMS: atom_id res chain seq x y z
N MET A 1 -25.16 -31.22 65.16
CA MET A 1 -24.32 -31.47 64.01
C MET A 1 -25.24 -31.69 62.80
N ASN A 2 -25.45 -30.63 61.98
CA ASN A 2 -26.53 -30.64 60.99
C ASN A 2 -25.87 -30.84 59.60
N ILE A 3 -26.10 -32.01 59.02
CA ILE A 3 -25.53 -32.45 57.75
C ILE A 3 -26.46 -31.92 56.64
N LYS A 4 -26.01 -30.92 55.88
CA LYS A 4 -26.68 -30.45 54.65
C LYS A 4 -26.48 -31.46 53.52
N THR A 5 -27.58 -32.04 53.02
CA THR A 5 -27.61 -32.84 51.82
C THR A 5 -27.35 -32.00 50.56
N PRO A 6 -26.60 -32.48 49.58
CA PRO A 6 -26.31 -31.73 48.33
C PRO A 6 -27.54 -31.76 47.43
N SER A 7 -27.85 -30.58 46.84
CA SER A 7 -28.93 -30.39 45.90
C SER A 7 -28.66 -31.02 44.54
N THR A 8 -29.61 -31.77 44.05
CA THR A 8 -29.63 -32.45 42.74
C THR A 8 -29.46 -31.46 41.60
N PRO A 9 -28.66 -31.73 40.58
CA PRO A 9 -28.51 -30.80 39.43
C PRO A 9 -29.80 -30.77 38.62
N ARG A 10 -30.23 -29.54 38.30
CA ARG A 10 -31.45 -29.27 37.50
C ARG A 10 -31.31 -29.93 36.12
N GLY A 11 -32.19 -30.87 35.83
CA GLY A 11 -32.25 -31.59 34.58
C GLY A 11 -32.41 -30.68 33.37
N PHE A 12 -31.68 -31.01 32.32
CA PHE A 12 -31.71 -30.36 31.03
C PHE A 12 -33.12 -30.45 30.41
N ASN A 13 -33.81 -29.36 30.26
CA ASN A 13 -35.20 -29.37 29.76
C ASN A 13 -35.18 -29.33 28.22
N ARG A 14 -35.68 -30.41 27.58
CA ARG A 14 -35.74 -30.58 26.10
C ARG A 14 -36.37 -29.38 25.38
N ARG A 15 -37.35 -28.70 25.96
CA ARG A 15 -37.95 -27.50 25.39
C ARG A 15 -36.97 -26.31 25.31
N LYS A 16 -36.10 -26.13 26.32
CA LYS A 16 -35.08 -25.08 26.31
C LYS A 16 -34.00 -25.35 25.27
N PHE A 17 -33.65 -26.62 25.07
CA PHE A 17 -32.69 -27.03 24.05
C PHE A 17 -33.21 -26.77 22.63
N LEU A 18 -34.48 -27.09 22.35
CA LEU A 18 -35.09 -26.86 21.04
C LEU A 18 -35.24 -25.35 20.70
N CYS A 19 -35.60 -24.51 21.71
CA CYS A 19 -35.63 -23.06 21.51
C CYS A 19 -34.24 -22.46 21.25
N SER A 20 -33.22 -22.97 21.92
CA SER A 20 -31.85 -22.49 21.67
C SER A 20 -31.34 -22.94 20.29
N SER A 21 -31.72 -24.12 19.82
CA SER A 21 -31.34 -24.62 18.47
C SER A 21 -32.06 -23.83 17.36
N ALA A 22 -33.29 -23.38 17.58
CA ALA A 22 -34.01 -22.56 16.60
C ALA A 22 -33.38 -21.15 16.39
N ILE A 23 -32.83 -20.58 17.47
CA ILE A 23 -32.11 -19.27 17.36
C ILE A 23 -30.81 -19.41 16.58
N VAL A 24 -30.07 -20.51 16.76
CA VAL A 24 -28.83 -20.79 16.00
C VAL A 24 -29.14 -21.04 14.52
N SER A 25 -30.26 -21.72 14.20
CA SER A 25 -30.65 -21.97 12.81
C SER A 25 -31.12 -20.71 12.08
N ALA A 26 -31.72 -19.74 12.77
CA ALA A 26 -32.13 -18.47 12.19
C ALA A 26 -30.92 -17.54 11.90
N ALA A 27 -29.84 -17.63 12.69
CA ALA A 27 -28.60 -16.91 12.45
C ALA A 27 -27.80 -17.47 11.26
N ALA A 28 -27.93 -18.77 10.95
CA ALA A 28 -27.24 -19.43 9.84
C ALA A 28 -27.87 -19.14 8.46
N SER A 29 -29.09 -18.56 8.42
CA SER A 29 -29.78 -18.20 7.17
C SER A 29 -29.57 -16.75 6.74
N LEU A 30 -28.80 -15.95 7.46
CA LEU A 30 -28.35 -14.66 6.96
C LEU A 30 -27.38 -14.92 5.78
N PRO A 31 -27.60 -14.30 4.62
CA PRO A 31 -26.70 -14.51 3.47
C PRO A 31 -25.29 -14.13 3.91
N MET A 32 -24.36 -15.08 3.83
CA MET A 32 -22.93 -14.87 4.15
C MET A 32 -22.30 -13.72 3.34
N THR A 33 -23.00 -13.20 2.34
CA THR A 33 -22.63 -12.00 1.59
C THR A 33 -22.61 -10.72 2.46
N ALA A 34 -23.31 -10.68 3.59
CA ALA A 34 -23.31 -9.53 4.49
C ALA A 34 -22.04 -9.43 5.36
N LEU A 35 -21.31 -10.54 5.56
CA LEU A 35 -20.07 -10.55 6.33
C LEU A 35 -18.80 -10.41 5.45
N ALA A 36 -18.96 -10.49 4.14
CA ALA A 36 -17.86 -10.39 3.17
C ALA A 36 -17.64 -8.98 2.60
N GLN A 37 -18.28 -7.95 3.15
CA GLN A 37 -17.89 -6.55 2.89
C GLN A 37 -16.66 -6.19 3.73
N GLY A 38 -15.62 -7.05 3.63
CA GLY A 38 -14.28 -6.68 4.01
C GLY A 38 -13.90 -5.39 3.27
N ARG A 39 -13.28 -4.45 3.94
CA ARG A 39 -12.69 -3.25 3.33
C ARG A 39 -11.89 -3.69 2.10
N ARG A 40 -12.44 -3.47 0.92
CA ARG A 40 -11.74 -3.73 -0.33
C ARG A 40 -10.73 -2.62 -0.52
N VAL A 41 -9.48 -2.97 -0.77
CA VAL A 41 -8.48 -1.99 -1.21
C VAL A 41 -8.88 -1.57 -2.62
N GLU A 42 -9.29 -0.32 -2.78
CA GLU A 42 -9.79 0.20 -4.07
C GLU A 42 -8.65 0.45 -5.04
N ASN A 43 -7.54 1.00 -4.56
CA ASN A 43 -6.36 1.30 -5.36
C ASN A 43 -5.20 0.41 -4.91
N VAL A 44 -4.77 -0.45 -5.80
CA VAL A 44 -3.56 -1.26 -5.61
C VAL A 44 -2.45 -0.62 -6.43
N GLY A 45 -1.36 -0.28 -5.76
CA GLY A 45 -0.17 0.27 -6.37
C GLY A 45 0.89 -0.79 -6.69
N LEU A 46 1.78 -0.45 -7.61
CA LEU A 46 2.94 -1.26 -7.96
C LEU A 46 4.21 -0.41 -7.92
N GLN A 47 5.24 -0.93 -7.25
CA GLN A 47 6.57 -0.34 -7.27
C GLN A 47 7.35 -0.89 -8.48
N LEU A 48 7.73 0.01 -9.40
CA LEU A 48 8.21 -0.34 -10.74
C LEU A 48 9.65 -0.86 -10.80
N TYR A 49 10.40 -0.82 -9.69
CA TYR A 49 11.71 -1.50 -9.64
C TYR A 49 11.58 -3.01 -9.88
N THR A 50 10.43 -3.58 -9.52
CA THR A 50 10.12 -4.99 -9.78
C THR A 50 10.15 -5.31 -11.28
N LEU A 51 9.75 -4.36 -12.13
CA LEU A 51 9.67 -4.47 -13.59
C LEU A 51 10.78 -3.68 -14.31
N ARG A 52 11.89 -3.36 -13.62
CA ARG A 52 12.94 -2.51 -14.17
C ARG A 52 13.54 -3.00 -15.49
N ASN A 53 13.60 -4.31 -15.70
CA ASN A 53 14.15 -4.89 -16.92
C ASN A 53 13.16 -4.69 -18.09
N GLU A 54 11.90 -4.95 -17.88
CA GLU A 54 10.82 -4.76 -18.85
C GLU A 54 10.65 -3.27 -19.18
N MET A 55 10.67 -2.41 -18.15
CA MET A 55 10.60 -0.96 -18.30
C MET A 55 11.78 -0.39 -19.11
N SER A 56 12.97 -0.97 -19.00
CA SER A 56 14.12 -0.55 -19.78
C SER A 56 14.03 -0.93 -21.25
N GLN A 57 13.30 -1.98 -21.59
CA GLN A 57 13.11 -2.47 -22.96
C GLN A 57 11.90 -1.80 -23.63
N ASP A 58 10.79 -1.71 -22.93
CA ASP A 58 9.52 -1.17 -23.44
C ASP A 58 8.76 -0.47 -22.30
N PHE A 59 9.04 0.79 -22.09
CA PHE A 59 8.47 1.58 -21.01
C PHE A 59 6.94 1.72 -21.13
N GLU A 60 6.48 2.17 -22.31
CA GLU A 60 5.08 2.44 -22.58
C GLU A 60 4.24 1.16 -22.59
N GLY A 61 4.72 0.12 -23.27
CA GLY A 61 4.03 -1.17 -23.34
C GLY A 61 4.00 -1.91 -22.01
N THR A 62 5.04 -1.74 -21.16
CA THR A 62 5.03 -2.31 -19.81
C THR A 62 3.99 -1.63 -18.92
N LEU A 63 3.90 -0.30 -18.95
CA LEU A 63 2.87 0.42 -18.20
C LEU A 63 1.46 0.10 -18.68
N ALA A 64 1.26 -0.04 -19.99
CA ALA A 64 -0.04 -0.46 -20.53
C ALA A 64 -0.46 -1.85 -20.02
N LYS A 65 0.46 -2.83 -20.02
CA LYS A 65 0.19 -4.18 -19.45
C LYS A 65 -0.13 -4.14 -17.97
N VAL A 66 0.57 -3.29 -17.19
CA VAL A 66 0.32 -3.12 -15.76
C VAL A 66 -1.07 -2.50 -15.53
N ALA A 67 -1.48 -1.55 -16.37
CA ALA A 67 -2.83 -0.97 -16.34
C ALA A 67 -3.92 -2.00 -16.64
N ASP A 68 -3.70 -2.85 -17.65
CA ASP A 68 -4.62 -3.93 -18.04
C ASP A 68 -4.80 -4.96 -16.91
N LEU A 69 -3.77 -5.18 -16.07
CA LEU A 69 -3.86 -6.01 -14.88
C LEU A 69 -4.63 -5.35 -13.73
N GLY A 70 -5.02 -4.08 -13.87
CA GLY A 70 -5.87 -3.36 -12.91
C GLY A 70 -5.11 -2.51 -11.89
N PHE A 71 -3.78 -2.39 -11.97
CA PHE A 71 -3.04 -1.47 -11.12
C PHE A 71 -3.32 -0.02 -11.51
N LYS A 72 -3.46 0.86 -10.50
CA LYS A 72 -3.82 2.28 -10.70
C LYS A 72 -2.77 3.25 -10.19
N GLU A 73 -1.91 2.84 -9.29
CA GLU A 73 -0.90 3.69 -8.67
C GLU A 73 0.49 3.12 -8.91
N MET A 74 1.40 3.97 -9.43
CA MET A 74 2.77 3.57 -9.77
C MET A 74 3.77 4.32 -8.89
N GLU A 75 4.63 3.57 -8.18
CA GLU A 75 5.82 4.14 -7.56
C GLU A 75 7.02 3.94 -8.48
N PHE A 76 7.54 5.04 -9.02
CA PHE A 76 8.67 4.99 -9.93
C PHE A 76 10.00 4.73 -9.21
N ALA A 77 10.88 3.99 -9.87
CA ALA A 77 12.28 3.76 -9.48
C ALA A 77 13.21 4.16 -10.64
N GLY A 78 13.10 5.42 -11.05
CA GLY A 78 13.73 5.96 -12.24
C GLY A 78 12.76 6.09 -13.41
N TYR A 79 13.09 6.96 -14.36
CA TYR A 79 12.22 7.33 -15.49
C TYR A 79 12.75 6.86 -16.85
N PHE A 80 13.81 6.06 -16.88
CA PHE A 80 14.35 5.41 -18.08
C PHE A 80 14.64 6.39 -19.23
N GLY A 81 15.18 7.56 -18.90
CA GLY A 81 15.55 8.60 -19.85
C GLY A 81 14.37 9.45 -20.39
N ARG A 82 13.16 9.26 -19.86
CA ARG A 82 11.98 10.06 -20.25
C ARG A 82 11.90 11.35 -19.43
N SER A 83 11.41 12.39 -20.06
CA SER A 83 11.03 13.62 -19.39
C SER A 83 9.78 13.43 -18.51
N ALA A 84 9.58 14.32 -17.54
CA ALA A 84 8.38 14.28 -16.69
C ALA A 84 7.08 14.37 -17.51
N SER A 85 7.05 15.18 -18.55
CA SER A 85 5.89 15.33 -19.43
C SER A 85 5.58 14.09 -20.26
N GLU A 86 6.60 13.33 -20.69
CA GLU A 86 6.41 12.04 -21.38
C GLU A 86 5.84 10.99 -20.44
N VAL A 87 6.40 10.89 -19.23
CA VAL A 87 5.92 9.97 -18.20
C VAL A 87 4.47 10.33 -17.82
N ARG A 88 4.17 11.61 -17.59
CA ARG A 88 2.81 12.08 -17.26
C ARG A 88 1.81 11.67 -18.34
N ARG A 89 2.16 11.91 -19.60
CA ARG A 89 1.32 11.53 -20.75
C ARG A 89 1.04 10.01 -20.77
N THR A 90 2.06 9.20 -20.56
CA THR A 90 1.89 7.72 -20.52
C THR A 90 1.00 7.28 -19.37
N LEU A 91 1.12 7.90 -18.20
CA LEU A 91 0.23 7.63 -17.06
C LEU A 91 -1.21 8.02 -17.38
N ASP A 92 -1.44 9.20 -17.96
CA ASP A 92 -2.78 9.67 -18.35
C ASP A 92 -3.45 8.76 -19.37
N GLN A 93 -2.71 8.33 -20.39
CA GLN A 93 -3.19 7.41 -21.41
C GLN A 93 -3.66 6.07 -20.84
N ASN A 94 -3.06 5.64 -19.72
CA ASN A 94 -3.38 4.37 -19.07
C ASN A 94 -4.29 4.53 -17.82
N GLY A 95 -4.77 5.75 -17.54
CA GLY A 95 -5.61 6.03 -16.37
C GLY A 95 -4.93 5.73 -15.05
N MET A 96 -3.61 5.98 -14.98
CA MET A 96 -2.77 5.74 -13.82
C MET A 96 -2.33 7.03 -13.14
N THR A 97 -1.95 6.93 -11.86
CA THR A 97 -1.32 7.99 -11.07
C THR A 97 0.04 7.53 -10.53
N SER A 98 0.86 8.51 -10.13
CA SER A 98 2.13 8.23 -9.46
C SER A 98 2.18 9.00 -8.15
N PRO A 99 1.84 8.38 -7.01
CA PRO A 99 1.88 9.07 -5.71
C PRO A 99 3.29 9.27 -5.19
N ALA A 100 4.27 8.48 -5.61
CA ALA A 100 5.64 8.52 -5.11
C ALA A 100 6.67 8.10 -6.17
N ALA A 101 7.93 8.49 -5.93
CA ALA A 101 9.07 7.96 -6.66
C ALA A 101 10.28 7.75 -5.75
N HIS A 102 11.10 6.77 -6.08
CA HIS A 102 12.42 6.54 -5.52
C HIS A 102 13.44 7.44 -6.21
N ILE A 103 13.99 8.39 -5.48
CA ILE A 103 15.08 9.27 -5.94
C ILE A 103 16.30 9.04 -5.05
N GLN A 104 17.45 8.86 -5.67
CA GLN A 104 18.70 8.69 -4.91
C GLN A 104 19.04 9.97 -4.15
N LEU A 105 19.55 9.83 -2.91
CA LEU A 105 19.94 10.97 -2.08
C LEU A 105 20.88 11.94 -2.79
N GLN A 106 21.80 11.41 -3.60
CA GLN A 106 22.74 12.25 -4.35
C GLN A 106 22.03 13.11 -5.39
N ALA A 107 21.06 12.55 -6.12
CA ALA A 107 20.28 13.33 -7.10
C ALA A 107 19.51 14.48 -6.44
N LEU A 108 18.91 14.25 -5.26
CA LEU A 108 18.27 15.32 -4.50
C LEU A 108 19.27 16.39 -4.03
N ARG A 109 20.49 16.01 -3.66
CA ARG A 109 21.53 16.98 -3.27
C ARG A 109 22.06 17.80 -4.44
N ASP A 110 22.10 17.20 -5.62
CA ASP A 110 22.61 17.84 -6.83
C ASP A 110 21.59 18.79 -7.46
N ASP A 111 20.29 18.44 -7.45
CA ASP A 111 19.22 19.21 -8.09
C ASP A 111 17.86 19.00 -7.38
N LEU A 112 17.72 19.54 -6.16
CA LEU A 112 16.47 19.44 -5.40
C LEU A 112 15.29 20.09 -6.14
N GLU A 113 15.50 21.29 -6.70
CA GLU A 113 14.43 22.04 -7.38
C GLU A 113 13.92 21.26 -8.60
N GLY A 114 14.81 20.73 -9.43
CA GLY A 114 14.44 19.93 -10.60
C GLY A 114 13.71 18.63 -10.22
N GLU A 115 14.08 17.97 -9.14
CA GLU A 115 13.35 16.76 -8.68
C GLU A 115 11.98 17.12 -8.09
N VAL A 116 11.83 18.26 -7.41
CA VAL A 116 10.53 18.75 -6.91
C VAL A 116 9.64 19.16 -8.09
N GLU A 117 10.18 19.89 -9.09
CA GLU A 117 9.43 20.23 -10.31
C GLU A 117 8.96 18.97 -11.05
N ARG A 118 9.83 18.00 -11.21
CA ARG A 118 9.48 16.68 -11.80
C ARG A 118 8.34 16.01 -11.03
N ALA A 119 8.44 15.96 -9.70
CA ALA A 119 7.40 15.41 -8.85
C ALA A 119 6.07 16.16 -9.01
N ALA A 120 6.09 17.48 -9.10
CA ALA A 120 4.90 18.30 -9.32
C ALA A 120 4.23 18.00 -10.67
N ILE A 121 4.99 17.90 -11.76
CA ILE A 121 4.48 17.54 -13.10
C ILE A 121 3.81 16.14 -13.05
N LEU A 122 4.40 15.20 -12.34
CA LEU A 122 3.89 13.83 -12.22
C LEU A 122 2.74 13.70 -11.21
N GLY A 123 2.46 14.74 -10.42
CA GLY A 123 1.45 14.71 -9.36
C GLY A 123 1.87 13.87 -8.15
N GLN A 124 3.17 13.71 -7.93
CA GLN A 124 3.71 12.95 -6.81
C GLN A 124 3.61 13.75 -5.52
N LYS A 125 3.26 13.06 -4.44
CA LYS A 125 3.15 13.63 -3.09
C LYS A 125 4.39 13.33 -2.24
N PHE A 126 5.14 12.30 -2.63
CA PHE A 126 6.28 11.82 -1.86
C PHE A 126 7.48 11.56 -2.77
N ILE A 127 8.63 12.06 -2.35
CA ILE A 127 9.94 11.64 -2.85
C ILE A 127 10.55 10.74 -1.78
N VAL A 128 10.92 9.52 -2.17
CA VAL A 128 11.43 8.51 -1.26
C VAL A 128 12.91 8.26 -1.57
N VAL A 129 13.78 8.41 -0.58
CA VAL A 129 15.16 7.96 -0.68
C VAL A 129 15.18 6.46 -0.30
N PRO A 130 15.31 5.55 -1.27
CA PRO A 130 15.06 4.12 -1.02
C PRO A 130 16.17 3.46 -0.20
N ILE A 131 17.40 3.97 -0.32
CA ILE A 131 18.57 3.38 0.34
C ILE A 131 19.69 4.42 0.43
N LEU A 132 20.44 4.37 1.53
CA LEU A 132 21.72 5.10 1.61
C LEU A 132 22.88 4.21 1.14
N PRO A 133 23.89 4.77 0.47
CA PRO A 133 25.13 4.08 0.17
C PRO A 133 25.77 3.45 1.42
N ALA A 134 26.46 2.32 1.27
CA ALA A 134 26.99 1.58 2.41
C ALA A 134 27.91 2.42 3.32
N ASN A 135 28.72 3.30 2.72
CA ASN A 135 29.61 4.23 3.43
C ASN A 135 28.88 5.39 4.14
N GLN A 136 27.58 5.55 3.92
CA GLN A 136 26.72 6.54 4.57
C GLN A 136 25.77 5.90 5.58
N ARG A 137 25.94 4.65 5.98
CA ARG A 137 25.10 3.94 6.95
C ARG A 137 25.69 3.96 8.35
N THR A 138 26.13 5.13 8.83
CA THR A 138 26.58 5.37 10.21
C THR A 138 25.54 6.26 10.93
N ILE A 139 25.55 6.25 12.26
CA ILE A 139 24.63 7.08 13.06
C ILE A 139 24.76 8.55 12.69
N SER A 140 25.99 9.06 12.53
CA SER A 140 26.23 10.46 12.17
C SER A 140 25.74 10.80 10.75
N GLU A 141 25.84 9.87 9.79
CA GLU A 141 25.32 10.07 8.44
C GLU A 141 23.78 10.01 8.38
N TYR A 142 23.16 9.14 9.17
CA TYR A 142 21.70 9.14 9.31
C TYR A 142 21.20 10.47 9.88
N GLN A 143 21.85 11.01 10.88
CA GLN A 143 21.49 12.33 11.44
C GLN A 143 21.63 13.44 10.41
N ARG A 144 22.77 13.52 9.70
CA ARG A 144 22.98 14.50 8.62
C ARG A 144 21.95 14.37 7.49
N THR A 145 21.60 13.15 7.15
CA THR A 145 20.60 12.90 6.10
C THR A 145 19.20 13.32 6.57
N ALA A 146 18.84 13.04 7.81
CA ALA A 146 17.56 13.48 8.39
C ALA A 146 17.47 15.01 8.42
N ASP A 147 18.52 15.70 8.86
CA ASP A 147 18.59 17.18 8.87
C ASP A 147 18.47 17.76 7.44
N TYR A 148 19.10 17.12 6.46
CA TYR A 148 18.97 17.53 5.05
C TYR A 148 17.53 17.34 4.55
N LEU A 149 16.94 16.16 4.76
CA LEU A 149 15.58 15.86 4.28
C LEU A 149 14.51 16.71 4.96
N ASN A 150 14.69 17.06 6.25
CA ASN A 150 13.79 17.98 6.96
C ASN A 150 13.79 19.37 6.28
N ARG A 151 14.98 19.90 5.98
CA ARG A 151 15.08 21.21 5.28
C ARG A 151 14.59 21.16 3.84
N ALA A 152 14.78 20.00 3.17
CA ALA A 152 14.30 19.83 1.79
C ALA A 152 12.78 19.70 1.70
N GLY A 153 12.10 19.36 2.80
CA GLY A 153 10.65 19.26 2.88
C GLY A 153 9.93 20.54 3.31
N GLU A 154 10.66 21.61 3.65
CA GLU A 154 10.13 22.95 3.97
C GLU A 154 9.84 23.75 2.69
#